data_a935e1325a6023271dc9f8c0613196b3
#
_entry.id   a935e1325a6023271dc9f8c0613196b3
#
_cell.length_a   1.000
_cell.length_b   1.000
_cell.length_c   1.000
_cell.angle_alpha   90.00
_cell.angle_beta   90.00
_cell.angle_gamma   90.00
#
_symmetry.space_group_name_H-M   'P 1'
#
loop_
_entity.id
_entity.type
_entity.pdbx_description
1 polymer ?
#
loop_
_entity_poly.entity_id
_entity_poly.type
_entity_poly.pdbx_seq_one_letter_code
_entity_poly.pdbx_strand_id
1 'polypeptide(L)'
;MKDKIVIATRESLLALWQAEYVKKRIEDTYPEIQVELLPVTTKGDQILDRSLLGIGGKGLFIKELEKLLLEKEADIAVHSLKDMTAVIPDGLKLAAVTAREDPRDAFVSLEYGSLQELPEGAVVGTSSLRRQAQLLHLRPDLQIKTLRGNVQTRLRHLDEGNYDAVILAAAGLKRLGLQEWIQSYISTCDSIPAAGQGVMAIETRTGDDETVEIIQFIHDEKVASCIMAERAFLEKVGGDCKVPAGIYAVPFLGHIEAVAFIGSPDGKEMYKRSLNGQTQDAKQLGESLAEALIADGGGRILEELRK
;
A
#
# COMPACT_ATOMS: atom_id res chain seq x y z
N MET A 1 -31.42 9.08 5.19
CA MET A 1 -30.32 8.54 4.33
C MET A 1 -29.94 9.65 3.37
N LYS A 2 -28.65 9.90 3.17
CA LYS A 2 -28.18 10.95 2.23
C LYS A 2 -28.68 10.64 0.81
N ASP A 3 -29.03 11.67 0.08
CA ASP A 3 -29.39 11.60 -1.35
C ASP A 3 -28.18 11.79 -2.29
N LYS A 4 -27.04 12.23 -1.68
CA LYS A 4 -25.79 12.47 -2.39
C LYS A 4 -24.58 12.09 -1.55
N ILE A 5 -23.57 11.48 -2.20
CA ILE A 5 -22.23 11.19 -1.65
C ILE A 5 -21.16 11.82 -2.56
N VAL A 6 -20.23 12.56 -1.97
CA VAL A 6 -19.06 13.11 -2.66
C VAL A 6 -17.81 12.32 -2.28
N ILE A 7 -17.12 11.77 -3.28
CA ILE A 7 -15.89 10.98 -3.12
C ILE A 7 -14.67 11.82 -3.50
N ALA A 8 -13.85 12.17 -2.53
CA ALA A 8 -12.53 12.75 -2.79
C ALA A 8 -11.56 11.68 -3.30
N THR A 9 -10.83 11.98 -4.37
CA THR A 9 -9.85 11.07 -4.97
C THR A 9 -8.71 11.85 -5.62
N ARG A 10 -7.56 11.18 -5.85
CA ARG A 10 -6.46 11.75 -6.65
C ARG A 10 -6.77 11.63 -8.14
N GLU A 11 -6.10 12.46 -8.96
CA GLU A 11 -6.28 12.48 -10.43
C GLU A 11 -5.55 11.34 -11.15
N SER A 12 -4.73 10.53 -10.47
CA SER A 12 -4.05 9.40 -11.13
C SER A 12 -5.07 8.36 -11.62
N LEU A 13 -4.81 7.72 -12.77
CA LEU A 13 -5.73 6.74 -13.36
C LEU A 13 -6.10 5.62 -12.38
N LEU A 14 -5.15 5.16 -11.55
CA LEU A 14 -5.43 4.13 -10.55
C LEU A 14 -6.35 4.66 -9.44
N ALA A 15 -6.16 5.88 -8.98
CA ALA A 15 -7.01 6.47 -7.94
C ALA A 15 -8.42 6.73 -8.48
N LEU A 16 -8.54 7.24 -9.69
CA LEU A 16 -9.84 7.42 -10.37
C LEU A 16 -10.56 6.09 -10.53
N TRP A 17 -9.87 5.04 -11.00
CA TRP A 17 -10.45 3.69 -11.09
C TRP A 17 -10.99 3.20 -9.74
N GLN A 18 -10.24 3.43 -8.66
CA GLN A 18 -10.65 3.02 -7.30
C GLN A 18 -11.90 3.79 -6.84
N ALA A 19 -11.95 5.09 -7.10
CA ALA A 19 -13.11 5.92 -6.76
C ALA A 19 -14.34 5.57 -7.60
N GLU A 20 -14.18 5.33 -8.91
CA GLU A 20 -15.26 4.87 -9.80
C GLU A 20 -15.79 3.49 -9.40
N TYR A 21 -14.91 2.58 -8.97
CA TYR A 21 -15.32 1.29 -8.42
C TYR A 21 -16.24 1.47 -7.20
N VAL A 22 -15.85 2.32 -6.24
CA VAL A 22 -16.64 2.59 -5.03
C VAL A 22 -17.95 3.29 -5.40
N LYS A 23 -17.90 4.31 -6.27
CA LYS A 23 -19.08 5.00 -6.81
C LYS A 23 -20.07 4.00 -7.38
N LYS A 24 -19.62 3.18 -8.33
CA LYS A 24 -20.47 2.18 -8.98
C LYS A 24 -21.11 1.22 -7.96
N ARG A 25 -20.34 0.76 -6.98
CA ARG A 25 -20.85 -0.13 -5.93
C ARG A 25 -21.94 0.53 -5.07
N ILE A 26 -21.80 1.83 -4.76
CA ILE A 26 -22.83 2.58 -4.02
C ILE A 26 -24.08 2.74 -4.89
N GLU A 27 -23.97 3.19 -6.14
CA GLU A 27 -25.07 3.41 -7.06
C GLU A 27 -25.81 2.10 -7.42
N ASP A 28 -25.08 0.97 -7.55
CA ASP A 28 -25.69 -0.35 -7.77
C ASP A 28 -26.50 -0.85 -6.56
N THR A 29 -26.11 -0.43 -5.32
CA THR A 29 -26.78 -0.86 -4.07
C THR A 29 -27.90 0.10 -3.66
N TYR A 30 -27.70 1.38 -3.89
CA TYR A 30 -28.62 2.48 -3.57
C TYR A 30 -28.86 3.37 -4.79
N PRO A 31 -29.72 2.97 -5.73
CA PRO A 31 -29.93 3.71 -6.98
C PRO A 31 -30.46 5.14 -6.80
N GLU A 32 -31.00 5.45 -5.62
CA GLU A 32 -31.48 6.80 -5.25
C GLU A 32 -30.36 7.74 -4.81
N ILE A 33 -29.16 7.22 -4.51
CA ILE A 33 -28.04 8.05 -4.06
C ILE A 33 -27.22 8.49 -5.27
N GLN A 34 -27.12 9.79 -5.47
CA GLN A 34 -26.23 10.36 -6.46
C GLN A 34 -24.79 10.36 -5.94
N VAL A 35 -23.82 9.80 -6.70
CA VAL A 35 -22.42 9.80 -6.32
C VAL A 35 -21.60 10.67 -7.24
N GLU A 36 -20.91 11.66 -6.68
CA GLU A 36 -19.99 12.54 -7.41
C GLU A 36 -18.54 12.29 -7.03
N LEU A 37 -17.64 12.35 -8.01
CA LEU A 37 -16.20 12.34 -7.77
C LEU A 37 -15.66 13.76 -7.67
N LEU A 38 -14.78 13.99 -6.69
CA LEU A 38 -14.02 15.23 -6.51
C LEU A 38 -12.52 14.92 -6.66
N PRO A 39 -11.98 14.97 -7.91
CA PRO A 39 -10.56 14.75 -8.16
C PRO A 39 -9.71 15.90 -7.62
N VAL A 40 -8.56 15.57 -7.02
CA VAL A 40 -7.62 16.54 -6.42
C VAL A 40 -6.19 16.20 -6.80
N THR A 41 -5.42 17.22 -7.17
CA THR A 41 -3.98 17.10 -7.34
C THR A 41 -3.30 17.26 -6.00
N THR A 42 -2.59 16.23 -5.53
CA THR A 42 -1.86 16.29 -4.25
C THR A 42 -0.44 16.81 -4.44
N LYS A 43 0.18 17.31 -3.35
CA LYS A 43 1.60 17.70 -3.36
C LYS A 43 2.51 16.56 -3.77
N GLY A 44 2.15 15.31 -3.40
CA GLY A 44 2.89 14.12 -3.81
C GLY A 44 2.87 13.87 -5.32
N ASP A 45 1.77 14.24 -6.00
CA ASP A 45 1.63 14.13 -7.46
C ASP A 45 2.46 15.18 -8.22
N GLN A 46 2.69 16.35 -7.60
CA GLN A 46 3.46 17.45 -8.20
C GLN A 46 4.98 17.25 -8.11
N ILE A 47 5.47 16.46 -7.13
CA ILE A 47 6.90 16.28 -6.88
C ILE A 47 7.39 15.04 -7.65
N LEU A 48 7.84 15.25 -8.90
CA LEU A 48 8.36 14.19 -9.75
C LEU A 48 9.90 14.05 -9.69
N ASP A 49 10.63 15.15 -9.39
CA ASP A 49 12.08 15.27 -9.64
C ASP A 49 12.98 14.96 -8.43
N ARG A 50 12.42 14.82 -7.23
CA ARG A 50 13.22 14.64 -6.00
C ARG A 50 12.81 13.39 -5.23
N SER A 51 13.78 12.78 -4.52
CA SER A 51 13.48 11.69 -3.59
C SER A 51 12.55 12.19 -2.48
N LEU A 52 11.42 11.50 -2.23
CA LEU A 52 10.54 11.80 -1.09
C LEU A 52 11.24 11.53 0.26
N LEU A 53 12.40 10.85 0.25
CA LEU A 53 13.21 10.63 1.45
C LEU A 53 13.70 11.94 2.10
N GLY A 54 13.97 12.98 1.28
CA GLY A 54 14.42 14.30 1.75
C GLY A 54 13.30 15.34 1.95
N ILE A 55 12.08 15.06 1.51
CA ILE A 55 10.95 15.98 1.65
C ILE A 55 10.13 15.51 2.86
N GLY A 56 10.35 16.14 4.01
CA GLY A 56 9.64 15.85 5.24
C GLY A 56 8.15 16.05 5.10
N GLY A 57 7.39 14.97 5.08
CA GLY A 57 5.94 15.02 5.09
C GLY A 57 5.31 13.64 5.03
N LYS A 58 4.83 13.14 6.18
CA LYS A 58 3.90 11.99 6.21
C LYS A 58 2.63 12.40 5.46
N GLY A 59 2.07 11.49 4.67
CA GLY A 59 0.78 11.70 4.03
C GLY A 59 0.79 12.67 2.83
N LEU A 60 1.88 12.77 2.04
CA LEU A 60 1.95 13.67 0.86
C LEU A 60 0.88 13.40 -0.22
N PHE A 61 0.25 12.24 -0.18
CA PHE A 61 -0.77 11.83 -1.15
C PHE A 61 -2.19 11.82 -0.57
N ILE A 62 -2.36 12.16 0.71
CA ILE A 62 -3.65 12.02 1.40
C ILE A 62 -4.13 13.30 2.10
N LYS A 63 -3.22 14.21 2.49
CA LYS A 63 -3.57 15.41 3.28
C LYS A 63 -4.60 16.31 2.63
N GLU A 64 -4.55 16.46 1.33
CA GLU A 64 -5.51 17.26 0.57
C GLU A 64 -6.90 16.61 0.62
N LEU A 65 -6.98 15.28 0.57
CA LEU A 65 -8.24 14.54 0.67
C LEU A 65 -8.79 14.59 2.09
N GLU A 66 -7.94 14.37 3.11
CA GLU A 66 -8.29 14.49 4.53
C GLU A 66 -8.85 15.89 4.85
N LYS A 67 -8.23 16.93 4.27
CA LYS A 67 -8.72 18.33 4.42
C LYS A 67 -10.15 18.49 3.88
N LEU A 68 -10.44 17.96 2.68
CA LEU A 68 -11.79 18.02 2.10
C LEU A 68 -12.83 17.30 2.96
N LEU A 69 -12.45 16.18 3.58
CA LEU A 69 -13.33 15.49 4.53
C LEU A 69 -13.64 16.38 5.75
N LEU A 70 -12.60 16.97 6.37
CA LEU A 70 -12.75 17.81 7.56
C LEU A 70 -13.55 19.11 7.25
N GLU A 71 -13.38 19.69 6.07
CA GLU A 71 -14.10 20.86 5.59
C GLU A 71 -15.51 20.55 5.07
N LYS A 72 -15.91 19.26 5.07
CA LYS A 72 -17.21 18.75 4.60
C LYS A 72 -17.47 19.01 3.10
N GLU A 73 -16.41 19.18 2.31
CA GLU A 73 -16.50 19.27 0.86
C GLU A 73 -16.62 17.88 0.21
N ALA A 74 -16.14 16.83 0.91
CA ALA A 74 -16.36 15.43 0.55
C ALA A 74 -16.93 14.63 1.73
N ASP A 75 -17.61 13.53 1.44
CA ASP A 75 -18.15 12.60 2.45
C ASP A 75 -17.19 11.46 2.74
N ILE A 76 -16.55 10.95 1.69
CA ILE A 76 -15.57 9.87 1.77
C ILE A 76 -14.34 10.18 0.93
N ALA A 77 -13.20 9.59 1.30
CA ALA A 77 -12.00 9.55 0.47
C ALA A 77 -11.61 8.08 0.20
N VAL A 78 -11.21 7.79 -1.05
CA VAL A 78 -10.82 6.45 -1.46
C VAL A 78 -9.32 6.40 -1.71
N HIS A 79 -8.64 5.44 -1.05
CA HIS A 79 -7.19 5.30 -1.07
C HIS A 79 -6.74 3.88 -1.39
N SER A 80 -5.55 3.73 -1.95
CA SER A 80 -4.79 2.50 -1.77
C SER A 80 -4.32 2.45 -0.31
N LEU A 81 -4.74 1.46 0.46
CA LEU A 81 -4.48 1.42 1.91
C LEU A 81 -2.99 1.51 2.27
N LYS A 82 -2.12 0.90 1.46
CA LYS A 82 -0.66 0.94 1.66
C LYS A 82 -0.04 2.35 1.57
N ASP A 83 -0.75 3.31 0.99
CA ASP A 83 -0.29 4.69 0.82
C ASP A 83 -0.78 5.58 1.98
N MET A 84 -1.67 5.06 2.85
CA MET A 84 -2.15 5.74 4.05
C MET A 84 -1.10 5.71 5.16
N THR A 85 -1.09 6.76 5.97
CA THR A 85 -0.31 6.81 7.22
C THR A 85 -0.83 5.77 8.22
N ALA A 86 0.06 5.25 9.08
CA ALA A 86 -0.33 4.31 10.13
C ALA A 86 -1.33 4.95 11.12
N VAL A 87 -1.14 6.23 11.41
CA VAL A 87 -2.04 7.01 12.29
C VAL A 87 -2.94 7.88 11.42
N ILE A 88 -4.23 7.81 11.65
CA ILE A 88 -5.25 8.63 11.01
C ILE A 88 -5.41 9.92 11.83
N PRO A 89 -5.53 11.10 11.20
CA PRO A 89 -5.76 12.36 11.91
C PRO A 89 -7.03 12.37 12.75
N ASP A 90 -6.99 13.14 13.84
CA ASP A 90 -8.19 13.36 14.66
C ASP A 90 -9.34 13.93 13.82
N GLY A 91 -10.54 13.44 14.09
CA GLY A 91 -11.75 13.81 13.33
C GLY A 91 -12.03 12.92 12.12
N LEU A 92 -11.11 12.04 11.74
CA LEU A 92 -11.27 11.08 10.65
C LEU A 92 -11.18 9.63 11.16
N LYS A 93 -11.69 8.68 10.37
CA LYS A 93 -11.59 7.25 10.63
C LYS A 93 -11.53 6.44 9.33
N LEU A 94 -10.87 5.29 9.39
CA LEU A 94 -10.99 4.25 8.37
C LEU A 94 -12.35 3.58 8.55
N ALA A 95 -13.29 3.88 7.67
CA ALA A 95 -14.68 3.45 7.80
C ALA A 95 -14.93 2.09 7.15
N ALA A 96 -14.25 1.80 6.03
CA ALA A 96 -14.33 0.51 5.37
C ALA A 96 -13.02 0.14 4.68
N VAL A 97 -12.78 -1.17 4.56
CA VAL A 97 -11.74 -1.74 3.71
C VAL A 97 -12.39 -2.77 2.78
N THR A 98 -11.93 -2.82 1.54
CA THR A 98 -12.45 -3.78 0.57
C THR A 98 -11.83 -5.16 0.73
N ALA A 99 -12.41 -6.17 0.08
CA ALA A 99 -11.71 -7.42 -0.17
C ALA A 99 -10.33 -7.15 -0.77
N ARG A 100 -9.35 -7.98 -0.40
CA ARG A 100 -7.96 -7.83 -0.86
C ARG A 100 -7.81 -8.40 -2.26
N GLU A 101 -7.35 -7.56 -3.19
CA GLU A 101 -6.82 -8.00 -4.49
C GLU A 101 -5.40 -8.59 -4.27
N ASP A 102 -4.81 -9.16 -5.30
CA ASP A 102 -3.50 -9.82 -5.27
C ASP A 102 -2.44 -8.97 -4.52
N PRO A 103 -1.95 -9.43 -3.35
CA PRO A 103 -1.02 -8.68 -2.52
C PRO A 103 0.42 -8.72 -3.05
N ARG A 104 0.72 -9.57 -4.05
CA ARG A 104 2.07 -9.81 -4.53
C ARG A 104 2.66 -8.59 -5.24
N ASP A 105 3.98 -8.57 -5.26
CA ASP A 105 4.72 -7.73 -6.18
C ASP A 105 4.80 -8.42 -7.55
N ALA A 106 4.62 -7.65 -8.61
CA ALA A 106 4.72 -8.08 -9.99
C ALA A 106 6.12 -7.74 -10.53
N PHE A 107 6.76 -8.73 -11.12
CA PHE A 107 7.94 -8.55 -11.95
C PHE A 107 7.50 -8.19 -13.37
N VAL A 108 7.97 -7.05 -13.84
CA VAL A 108 7.62 -6.48 -15.15
C VAL A 108 8.92 -6.23 -15.93
N SER A 109 9.08 -6.87 -17.07
CA SER A 109 10.22 -6.73 -17.96
C SER A 109 9.77 -6.94 -19.39
N LEU A 110 10.52 -6.41 -20.36
CA LEU A 110 10.28 -6.63 -21.79
C LEU A 110 11.02 -7.88 -22.32
N GLU A 111 12.13 -8.25 -21.65
CA GLU A 111 13.05 -9.28 -22.14
C GLU A 111 13.10 -10.53 -21.26
N TYR A 112 12.85 -10.40 -19.94
CA TYR A 112 13.05 -11.46 -18.97
C TYR A 112 11.74 -11.91 -18.33
N GLY A 113 11.55 -13.21 -18.18
CA GLY A 113 10.32 -13.80 -17.61
C GLY A 113 10.27 -13.75 -16.08
N SER A 114 11.42 -13.67 -15.40
CA SER A 114 11.50 -13.73 -13.94
C SER A 114 12.72 -12.99 -13.38
N LEU A 115 12.71 -12.74 -12.08
CA LEU A 115 13.84 -12.16 -11.34
C LEU A 115 15.12 -13.02 -11.45
N GLN A 116 14.95 -14.35 -11.55
CA GLN A 116 16.05 -15.30 -11.66
C GLN A 116 16.73 -15.26 -13.02
N GLU A 117 16.01 -14.89 -14.08
CA GLU A 117 16.51 -14.82 -15.44
C GLU A 117 17.28 -13.52 -15.74
N LEU A 118 17.21 -12.53 -14.85
CA LEU A 118 17.98 -11.28 -15.01
C LEU A 118 19.49 -11.57 -15.03
N PRO A 119 20.26 -10.94 -15.95
CA PRO A 119 21.71 -11.05 -15.97
C PRO A 119 22.33 -10.45 -14.69
N GLU A 120 23.59 -10.81 -14.44
CA GLU A 120 24.37 -10.21 -13.34
C GLU A 120 24.51 -8.69 -13.56
N GLY A 121 24.25 -7.92 -12.51
CA GLY A 121 24.31 -6.46 -12.56
C GLY A 121 23.12 -5.79 -13.23
N ALA A 122 22.04 -6.51 -13.53
CA ALA A 122 20.84 -5.94 -14.16
C ALA A 122 20.23 -4.80 -13.33
N VAL A 123 19.67 -3.83 -14.03
CA VAL A 123 19.09 -2.62 -13.44
C VAL A 123 17.59 -2.83 -13.15
N VAL A 124 17.21 -2.81 -11.89
CA VAL A 124 15.81 -2.97 -11.45
C VAL A 124 15.26 -1.67 -10.87
N GLY A 125 14.13 -1.22 -11.43
CA GLY A 125 13.46 0.02 -11.04
C GLY A 125 12.53 -0.15 -9.85
N THR A 126 12.83 0.51 -8.71
CA THR A 126 11.92 0.68 -7.58
C THR A 126 12.35 1.86 -6.71
N SER A 127 11.39 2.54 -6.07
CA SER A 127 11.64 3.55 -5.03
C SER A 127 11.28 3.04 -3.63
N SER A 128 10.87 1.78 -3.51
CA SER A 128 10.46 1.19 -2.24
C SER A 128 11.65 0.53 -1.54
N LEU A 129 12.06 1.05 -0.39
CA LEU A 129 13.12 0.43 0.44
C LEU A 129 12.73 -0.99 0.86
N ARG A 130 11.43 -1.26 1.07
CA ARG A 130 10.90 -2.59 1.34
C ARG A 130 11.25 -3.57 0.21
N ARG A 131 11.02 -3.16 -1.04
CA ARG A 131 11.34 -3.99 -2.23
C ARG A 131 12.84 -4.10 -2.41
N GLN A 132 13.55 -2.98 -2.35
CA GLN A 132 15.00 -2.93 -2.51
C GLN A 132 15.71 -3.91 -1.57
N ALA A 133 15.40 -3.86 -0.27
CA ALA A 133 16.00 -4.74 0.72
C ALA A 133 15.79 -6.23 0.38
N GLN A 134 14.58 -6.62 0.02
CA GLN A 134 14.25 -8.02 -0.30
C GLN A 134 14.85 -8.46 -1.64
N LEU A 135 14.85 -7.60 -2.66
CA LEU A 135 15.48 -7.89 -3.96
C LEU A 135 16.98 -8.10 -3.81
N LEU A 136 17.67 -7.21 -3.10
CA LEU A 136 19.12 -7.31 -2.87
C LEU A 136 19.49 -8.46 -1.94
N HIS A 137 18.59 -8.89 -1.07
CA HIS A 137 18.77 -10.10 -0.26
C HIS A 137 18.74 -11.36 -1.13
N LEU A 138 17.84 -11.42 -2.11
CA LEU A 138 17.71 -12.54 -3.04
C LEU A 138 18.76 -12.53 -4.15
N ARG A 139 19.11 -11.35 -4.66
CA ARG A 139 20.00 -11.10 -5.78
C ARG A 139 20.90 -9.89 -5.46
N PRO A 140 22.00 -10.12 -4.69
CA PRO A 140 22.92 -9.05 -4.26
C PRO A 140 23.66 -8.35 -5.42
N ASP A 141 23.68 -8.97 -6.57
CA ASP A 141 24.33 -8.48 -7.80
C ASP A 141 23.52 -7.40 -8.51
N LEU A 142 22.22 -7.25 -8.23
CA LEU A 142 21.36 -6.31 -8.94
C LEU A 142 21.68 -4.85 -8.61
N GLN A 143 21.46 -3.99 -9.60
CA GLN A 143 21.54 -2.54 -9.44
C GLN A 143 20.12 -1.96 -9.25
N ILE A 144 19.80 -1.51 -8.04
CA ILE A 144 18.50 -0.88 -7.79
C ILE A 144 18.57 0.61 -8.12
N LYS A 145 17.72 1.04 -9.06
CA LYS A 145 17.58 2.47 -9.41
C LYS A 145 16.18 2.98 -9.04
N THR A 146 16.14 4.23 -8.57
CA THR A 146 14.88 4.90 -8.21
C THR A 146 13.94 5.00 -9.41
N LEU A 147 12.72 4.51 -9.26
CA LEU A 147 11.65 4.60 -10.26
C LEU A 147 10.44 5.30 -9.66
N ARG A 148 10.01 6.42 -10.26
CA ARG A 148 8.92 7.26 -9.80
C ARG A 148 7.83 7.47 -10.83
N GLY A 149 6.76 8.14 -10.40
CA GLY A 149 5.57 8.41 -11.19
C GLY A 149 4.43 7.43 -10.92
N ASN A 150 3.32 7.62 -11.60
CA ASN A 150 2.20 6.68 -11.61
C ASN A 150 2.56 5.40 -12.40
N VAL A 151 1.63 4.44 -12.44
CA VAL A 151 1.87 3.15 -13.12
C VAL A 151 2.29 3.35 -14.58
N GLN A 152 1.58 4.19 -15.32
CA GLN A 152 1.85 4.45 -16.74
C GLN A 152 3.24 5.05 -16.97
N THR A 153 3.62 6.02 -16.13
CA THR A 153 4.95 6.64 -16.19
C THR A 153 6.05 5.61 -15.97
N ARG A 154 5.85 4.69 -14.99
CA ARG A 154 6.84 3.65 -14.68
C ARG A 154 6.96 2.63 -15.80
N LEU A 155 5.86 2.23 -16.44
CA LEU A 155 5.87 1.34 -17.60
C LEU A 155 6.54 2.01 -18.79
N ARG A 156 6.28 3.29 -19.02
CA ARG A 156 6.97 4.06 -20.06
C ARG A 156 8.48 4.09 -19.85
N HIS A 157 8.96 4.32 -18.64
CA HIS A 157 10.40 4.29 -18.35
C HIS A 157 11.04 2.92 -18.58
N LEU A 158 10.30 1.83 -18.42
CA LEU A 158 10.75 0.50 -18.81
C LEU A 158 10.83 0.38 -20.35
N ASP A 159 9.79 0.82 -21.05
CA ASP A 159 9.72 0.81 -22.52
C ASP A 159 10.81 1.66 -23.17
N GLU A 160 11.21 2.75 -22.54
CA GLU A 160 12.35 3.60 -22.93
C GLU A 160 13.73 2.95 -22.69
N GLY A 161 13.78 1.74 -22.11
CA GLY A 161 15.04 1.01 -21.86
C GLY A 161 15.85 1.53 -20.67
N ASN A 162 15.23 2.31 -19.76
CA ASN A 162 15.92 2.86 -18.59
C ASN A 162 16.20 1.79 -17.51
N TYR A 163 15.53 0.63 -17.60
CA TYR A 163 15.57 -0.49 -16.64
C TYR A 163 15.44 -1.81 -17.39
N ASP A 164 16.09 -2.87 -16.91
CA ASP A 164 15.89 -4.24 -17.39
C ASP A 164 14.58 -4.83 -16.85
N ALA A 165 14.19 -4.40 -15.65
CA ALA A 165 12.91 -4.76 -15.04
C ALA A 165 12.44 -3.67 -14.08
N VAL A 166 11.13 -3.67 -13.78
CA VAL A 166 10.54 -2.82 -12.73
C VAL A 166 9.63 -3.67 -11.82
N ILE A 167 9.57 -3.32 -10.54
CA ILE A 167 8.72 -4.03 -9.58
C ILE A 167 7.54 -3.16 -9.19
N LEU A 168 6.34 -3.65 -9.51
CA LEU A 168 5.07 -2.96 -9.25
C LEU A 168 4.16 -3.81 -8.37
N ALA A 169 3.11 -3.21 -7.79
CA ALA A 169 2.08 -3.98 -7.10
C ALA A 169 1.13 -4.61 -8.13
N ALA A 170 0.94 -5.92 -8.07
CA ALA A 170 0.08 -6.66 -8.99
C ALA A 170 -1.35 -6.10 -9.01
N ALA A 171 -1.92 -5.78 -7.83
CA ALA A 171 -3.25 -5.20 -7.73
C ALA A 171 -3.42 -3.90 -8.54
N GLY A 172 -2.39 -3.05 -8.61
CA GLY A 172 -2.43 -1.82 -9.39
C GLY A 172 -2.50 -2.08 -10.89
N LEU A 173 -1.71 -3.02 -11.40
CA LEU A 173 -1.74 -3.42 -12.80
C LEU A 173 -3.07 -4.07 -13.18
N LYS A 174 -3.56 -5.00 -12.35
CA LYS A 174 -4.85 -5.67 -12.58
C LYS A 174 -6.03 -4.69 -12.63
N ARG A 175 -6.09 -3.73 -11.70
CA ARG A 175 -7.15 -2.71 -11.67
C ARG A 175 -7.16 -1.82 -12.90
N LEU A 176 -5.99 -1.59 -13.50
CA LEU A 176 -5.85 -0.81 -14.73
C LEU A 176 -5.98 -1.62 -16.00
N GLY A 177 -6.24 -2.95 -15.91
CA GLY A 177 -6.31 -3.82 -17.07
C GLY A 177 -4.95 -4.04 -17.77
N LEU A 178 -3.84 -3.92 -17.01
CA LEU A 178 -2.45 -3.98 -17.50
C LEU A 178 -1.74 -5.28 -17.04
N GLN A 179 -2.49 -6.34 -16.80
CA GLN A 179 -1.92 -7.62 -16.36
C GLN A 179 -1.01 -8.28 -17.38
N GLU A 180 -1.15 -7.96 -18.65
CA GLU A 180 -0.28 -8.43 -19.74
C GLU A 180 1.19 -7.98 -19.59
N TRP A 181 1.44 -6.92 -18.82
CA TRP A 181 2.80 -6.47 -18.48
C TRP A 181 3.47 -7.34 -17.42
N ILE A 182 2.71 -8.16 -16.70
CA ILE A 182 3.23 -9.00 -15.62
C ILE A 182 3.86 -10.25 -16.22
N GLN A 183 5.19 -10.36 -16.17
CA GLN A 183 5.89 -11.56 -16.59
C GLN A 183 5.79 -12.66 -15.53
N SER A 184 5.96 -12.29 -14.27
CA SER A 184 5.78 -13.20 -13.14
C SER A 184 5.37 -12.47 -11.86
N TYR A 185 4.85 -13.23 -10.91
CA TYR A 185 4.52 -12.74 -9.58
C TYR A 185 5.60 -13.18 -8.60
N ILE A 186 6.16 -12.24 -7.84
CA ILE A 186 7.10 -12.57 -6.77
C ILE A 186 6.30 -13.13 -5.59
N SER A 187 6.71 -14.32 -5.12
CA SER A 187 6.06 -14.96 -3.97
C SER A 187 6.03 -14.03 -2.75
N THR A 188 4.95 -14.06 -1.95
CA THR A 188 4.90 -13.36 -0.66
C THR A 188 5.92 -13.89 0.36
N CYS A 189 6.50 -15.07 0.10
CA CYS A 189 7.64 -15.60 0.88
C CYS A 189 8.95 -14.88 0.53
N ASP A 190 9.12 -14.49 -0.73
CA ASP A 190 10.34 -13.85 -1.26
C ASP A 190 10.25 -12.32 -1.19
N SER A 191 9.06 -11.76 -1.39
CA SER A 191 8.78 -10.34 -1.23
C SER A 191 7.54 -10.14 -0.38
N ILE A 192 7.75 -9.99 0.94
CA ILE A 192 6.67 -9.69 1.88
C ILE A 192 6.06 -8.33 1.52
N PRO A 193 4.73 -8.28 1.30
CA PRO A 193 4.04 -7.06 0.86
C PRO A 193 4.18 -5.87 1.82
N ALA A 194 3.84 -4.69 1.33
CA ALA A 194 3.58 -3.55 2.20
C ALA A 194 2.27 -3.76 2.97
N ALA A 195 2.17 -3.25 4.18
CA ALA A 195 0.92 -3.24 4.93
C ALA A 195 -0.22 -2.67 4.07
N GLY A 196 -1.31 -3.40 3.97
CA GLY A 196 -2.48 -3.01 3.16
C GLY A 196 -2.32 -3.16 1.64
N GLN A 197 -1.24 -3.75 1.14
CA GLN A 197 -1.11 -3.95 -0.31
C GLN A 197 -2.26 -4.81 -0.86
N GLY A 198 -2.86 -4.34 -1.96
CA GLY A 198 -4.04 -4.97 -2.58
C GLY A 198 -5.38 -4.49 -2.04
N VAL A 199 -5.43 -3.77 -0.93
CA VAL A 199 -6.67 -3.31 -0.28
C VAL A 199 -6.94 -1.84 -0.61
N MET A 200 -8.21 -1.50 -0.88
CA MET A 200 -8.68 -0.12 -0.90
C MET A 200 -9.24 0.24 0.47
N ALA A 201 -8.99 1.46 0.89
CA ALA A 201 -9.47 2.05 2.12
C ALA A 201 -10.48 3.15 1.82
N ILE A 202 -11.56 3.19 2.58
CA ILE A 202 -12.54 4.27 2.56
C ILE A 202 -12.46 4.99 3.89
N GLU A 203 -12.08 6.27 3.81
CA GLU A 203 -11.94 7.15 4.95
C GLU A 203 -13.12 8.11 5.01
N THR A 204 -13.61 8.42 6.22
CA THR A 204 -14.68 9.39 6.46
C THR A 204 -14.47 10.12 7.79
N ARG A 205 -15.31 11.11 8.05
CA ARG A 205 -15.34 11.82 9.35
C ARG A 205 -15.78 10.90 10.48
N THR A 206 -15.18 11.10 11.63
CA THR A 206 -15.69 10.51 12.88
C THR A 206 -17.07 11.11 13.19
N GLY A 207 -18.06 10.24 13.50
CA GLY A 207 -19.45 10.66 13.81
C GLY A 207 -20.34 10.84 12.57
N ASP A 208 -19.86 10.60 11.34
CA ASP A 208 -20.70 10.58 10.13
C ASP A 208 -21.26 9.16 9.93
N ASP A 209 -22.15 8.75 10.85
CA ASP A 209 -22.67 7.38 10.91
C ASP A 209 -23.58 7.07 9.71
N GLU A 210 -24.27 8.06 9.16
CA GLU A 210 -25.08 7.90 7.94
C GLU A 210 -24.22 7.53 6.73
N THR A 211 -23.08 8.18 6.53
CA THR A 211 -22.12 7.80 5.49
C THR A 211 -21.55 6.40 5.72
N VAL A 212 -21.25 6.07 6.98
CA VAL A 212 -20.72 4.72 7.32
C VAL A 212 -21.73 3.64 6.99
N GLU A 213 -23.01 3.83 7.30
CA GLU A 213 -24.08 2.89 6.98
C GLU A 213 -24.18 2.64 5.46
N ILE A 214 -24.09 3.70 4.64
CA ILE A 214 -24.13 3.62 3.18
C ILE A 214 -22.98 2.79 2.61
N ILE A 215 -21.78 2.86 3.18
CA ILE A 215 -20.60 2.16 2.66
C ILE A 215 -20.31 0.82 3.34
N GLN A 216 -21.07 0.44 4.38
CA GLN A 216 -20.78 -0.76 5.17
C GLN A 216 -20.79 -2.05 4.35
N PHE A 217 -21.61 -2.14 3.31
CA PHE A 217 -21.67 -3.31 2.42
C PHE A 217 -20.38 -3.56 1.61
N ILE A 218 -19.48 -2.56 1.55
CA ILE A 218 -18.16 -2.68 0.91
C ILE A 218 -17.13 -3.26 1.88
N HIS A 219 -17.38 -3.17 3.18
CA HIS A 219 -16.45 -3.58 4.23
C HIS A 219 -16.27 -5.10 4.29
N ASP A 220 -15.02 -5.54 4.26
CA ASP A 220 -14.64 -6.95 4.45
C ASP A 220 -14.04 -7.14 5.86
N GLU A 221 -14.83 -7.69 6.77
CA GLU A 221 -14.46 -7.94 8.17
C GLU A 221 -13.20 -8.80 8.34
N LYS A 222 -13.02 -9.81 7.46
CA LYS A 222 -11.86 -10.70 7.53
C LYS A 222 -10.58 -9.98 7.13
N VAL A 223 -10.68 -9.18 6.07
CA VAL A 223 -9.57 -8.32 5.64
C VAL A 223 -9.32 -7.24 6.67
N ALA A 224 -10.35 -6.62 7.23
CA ALA A 224 -10.21 -5.58 8.26
C ALA A 224 -9.41 -6.05 9.48
N SER A 225 -9.65 -7.26 9.95
CA SER A 225 -8.88 -7.85 11.05
C SER A 225 -7.41 -8.04 10.69
N CYS A 226 -7.11 -8.51 9.46
CA CYS A 226 -5.73 -8.61 8.97
C CYS A 226 -5.07 -7.23 8.88
N ILE A 227 -5.79 -6.24 8.35
CA ILE A 227 -5.32 -4.86 8.23
C ILE A 227 -5.05 -4.24 9.60
N MET A 228 -5.83 -4.57 10.63
CA MET A 228 -5.56 -4.13 12.00
C MET A 228 -4.19 -4.60 12.48
N ALA A 229 -3.82 -5.87 12.24
CA ALA A 229 -2.49 -6.39 12.58
C ALA A 229 -1.38 -5.71 11.75
N GLU A 230 -1.60 -5.56 10.45
CA GLU A 230 -0.63 -4.93 9.55
C GLU A 230 -0.36 -3.46 9.91
N ARG A 231 -1.39 -2.70 10.25
CA ARG A 231 -1.27 -1.29 10.64
C ARG A 231 -0.62 -1.13 12.01
N ALA A 232 -0.95 -1.99 12.96
CA ALA A 232 -0.31 -1.99 14.29
C ALA A 232 1.20 -2.27 14.21
N PHE A 233 1.61 -3.22 13.36
CA PHE A 233 3.01 -3.45 13.04
C PHE A 233 3.66 -2.20 12.45
N LEU A 234 3.04 -1.61 11.42
CA LEU A 234 3.56 -0.44 10.72
C LEU A 234 3.75 0.75 11.66
N GLU A 235 2.81 0.98 12.57
CA GLU A 235 2.89 2.04 13.59
C GLU A 235 4.10 1.87 14.49
N LYS A 236 4.34 0.65 15.00
CA LYS A 236 5.47 0.32 15.88
C LYS A 236 6.83 0.47 15.22
N VAL A 237 6.98 0.11 13.94
CA VAL A 237 8.26 0.22 13.22
C VAL A 237 8.56 1.63 12.71
N GLY A 238 7.66 2.57 12.89
CA GLY A 238 7.86 3.97 12.52
C GLY A 238 7.04 4.47 11.34
N GLY A 239 6.14 3.65 10.85
CA GLY A 239 4.88 4.03 10.20
C GLY A 239 4.90 4.69 8.84
N ASP A 240 5.97 4.64 8.03
CA ASP A 240 5.92 5.23 6.70
C ASP A 240 6.65 4.40 5.61
N CYS A 241 6.49 4.84 4.36
CA CYS A 241 7.09 4.20 3.17
C CYS A 241 8.63 4.26 3.14
N LYS A 242 9.27 4.84 4.15
CA LYS A 242 10.72 5.09 4.23
C LYS A 242 11.47 4.00 4.98
N VAL A 243 10.78 3.03 5.53
CA VAL A 243 11.40 1.91 6.24
C VAL A 243 11.44 0.66 5.36
N PRO A 244 12.54 -0.09 5.35
CA PRO A 244 12.65 -1.36 4.64
C PRO A 244 11.98 -2.48 5.46
N ALA A 245 10.69 -2.36 5.65
CA ALA A 245 9.86 -3.28 6.41
C ALA A 245 8.59 -3.64 5.64
N GLY A 246 8.07 -4.82 5.89
CA GLY A 246 6.82 -5.29 5.32
C GLY A 246 6.12 -6.25 6.26
N ILE A 247 4.82 -6.37 6.07
CA ILE A 247 3.97 -7.33 6.78
C ILE A 247 2.85 -7.77 5.86
N TYR A 248 2.49 -9.04 5.97
CA TYR A 248 1.36 -9.62 5.29
C TYR A 248 0.61 -10.54 6.24
N ALA A 249 -0.67 -10.28 6.43
CA ALA A 249 -1.56 -11.05 7.28
C ALA A 249 -2.69 -11.68 6.45
N VAL A 250 -3.01 -12.93 6.76
CA VAL A 250 -4.09 -13.69 6.10
C VAL A 250 -5.02 -14.30 7.15
N PRO A 251 -6.34 -14.35 6.86
CA PRO A 251 -7.27 -15.05 7.74
C PRO A 251 -7.16 -16.56 7.49
N PHE A 252 -7.06 -17.34 8.55
CA PHE A 252 -7.00 -18.80 8.48
C PHE A 252 -7.80 -19.45 9.62
N LEU A 253 -8.91 -20.12 9.30
CA LEU A 253 -9.74 -20.90 10.25
C LEU A 253 -10.07 -20.18 11.56
N GLY A 254 -10.45 -18.89 11.49
CA GLY A 254 -10.80 -18.08 12.68
C GLY A 254 -9.59 -17.44 13.38
N HIS A 255 -8.39 -17.66 12.85
CA HIS A 255 -7.14 -17.04 13.29
C HIS A 255 -6.60 -16.10 12.20
N ILE A 256 -5.59 -15.34 12.55
CA ILE A 256 -4.77 -14.57 11.62
C ILE A 256 -3.36 -15.16 11.62
N GLU A 257 -2.85 -15.48 10.45
CA GLU A 257 -1.43 -15.78 10.24
C GLU A 257 -0.77 -14.53 9.65
N ALA A 258 0.31 -14.09 10.27
CA ALA A 258 1.05 -12.92 9.81
C ALA A 258 2.54 -13.23 9.68
N VAL A 259 3.15 -12.74 8.61
CA VAL A 259 4.59 -12.74 8.37
C VAL A 259 5.06 -11.30 8.19
N ALA A 260 6.17 -10.95 8.84
CA ALA A 260 6.76 -9.63 8.73
C ALA A 260 8.27 -9.70 8.64
N PHE A 261 8.87 -8.62 8.14
CA PHE A 261 10.33 -8.46 8.12
C PHE A 261 10.73 -7.01 8.37
N ILE A 262 11.97 -6.85 8.83
CA ILE A 262 12.75 -5.62 8.82
C ILE A 262 14.11 -5.97 8.22
N GLY A 263 14.59 -5.20 7.21
CA GLY A 263 15.87 -5.46 6.55
C GLY A 263 16.70 -4.20 6.34
N SER A 264 18.00 -4.37 6.09
CA SER A 264 18.85 -3.25 5.67
C SER A 264 18.58 -2.89 4.21
N PRO A 265 18.68 -1.61 3.80
CA PRO A 265 18.44 -1.21 2.41
C PRO A 265 19.34 -1.91 1.39
N ASP A 266 20.53 -2.36 1.80
CA ASP A 266 21.47 -3.12 0.97
C ASP A 266 21.21 -4.64 0.94
N GLY A 267 20.16 -5.12 1.64
CA GLY A 267 19.75 -6.51 1.66
C GLY A 267 20.65 -7.46 2.47
N LYS A 268 21.73 -6.97 3.09
CA LYS A 268 22.68 -7.83 3.82
C LYS A 268 22.12 -8.36 5.13
N GLU A 269 21.29 -7.57 5.80
CA GLU A 269 20.62 -7.97 7.03
C GLU A 269 19.13 -8.06 6.81
N MET A 270 18.54 -9.19 7.19
CA MET A 270 17.13 -9.48 7.05
C MET A 270 16.63 -10.23 8.27
N TYR A 271 15.76 -9.58 9.05
CA TYR A 271 15.07 -10.20 10.18
C TYR A 271 13.63 -10.49 9.78
N LYS A 272 13.22 -11.75 9.85
CA LYS A 272 11.90 -12.21 9.43
C LYS A 272 11.27 -13.05 10.52
N ARG A 273 9.99 -12.82 10.82
CA ARG A 273 9.19 -13.56 11.80
C ARG A 273 7.80 -13.82 11.27
N SER A 274 7.23 -14.95 11.73
CA SER A 274 5.82 -15.27 11.54
C SER A 274 5.20 -15.54 12.89
N LEU A 275 3.99 -15.04 13.10
CA LEU A 275 3.16 -15.32 14.27
C LEU A 275 1.73 -15.61 13.81
N ASN A 276 0.98 -16.33 14.64
CA ASN A 276 -0.45 -16.49 14.50
C ASN A 276 -1.15 -16.04 15.78
N GLY A 277 -2.39 -15.64 15.68
CA GLY A 277 -3.18 -15.18 16.81
C GLY A 277 -4.67 -15.20 16.50
N GLN A 278 -5.49 -15.04 17.55
CA GLN A 278 -6.92 -14.93 17.39
C GLN A 278 -7.27 -13.63 16.65
N THR A 279 -8.35 -13.64 15.86
CA THR A 279 -8.81 -12.47 15.10
C THR A 279 -9.08 -11.26 16.00
N GLN A 280 -9.59 -11.49 17.22
CA GLN A 280 -9.84 -10.42 18.20
C GLN A 280 -8.57 -9.76 18.74
N ASP A 281 -7.43 -10.44 18.68
CA ASP A 281 -6.13 -9.99 19.17
C ASP A 281 -5.23 -9.44 18.04
N ALA A 282 -5.83 -9.13 16.89
CA ALA A 282 -5.14 -8.73 15.67
C ALA A 282 -4.14 -7.59 15.90
N LYS A 283 -4.55 -6.55 16.65
CA LYS A 283 -3.66 -5.42 16.98
C LYS A 283 -2.43 -5.89 17.75
N GLN A 284 -2.62 -6.67 18.81
CA GLN A 284 -1.55 -7.20 19.64
C GLN A 284 -0.61 -8.12 18.83
N LEU A 285 -1.15 -8.89 17.89
CA LEU A 285 -0.36 -9.73 16.99
C LEU A 285 0.63 -8.88 16.17
N GLY A 286 0.16 -7.79 15.58
CA GLY A 286 1.01 -6.86 14.81
C GLY A 286 2.08 -6.18 15.69
N GLU A 287 1.69 -5.71 16.87
CA GLU A 287 2.62 -5.11 17.85
C GLU A 287 3.69 -6.10 18.29
N SER A 288 3.31 -7.33 18.62
CA SER A 288 4.23 -8.40 19.05
C SER A 288 5.23 -8.78 17.95
N LEU A 289 4.79 -8.84 16.68
CA LEU A 289 5.68 -9.07 15.54
C LEU A 289 6.72 -7.95 15.41
N ALA A 290 6.29 -6.69 15.54
CA ALA A 290 7.19 -5.56 15.47
C ALA A 290 8.21 -5.58 16.61
N GLU A 291 7.78 -5.81 17.84
CA GLU A 291 8.65 -5.87 19.02
C GLU A 291 9.69 -6.99 18.91
N ALA A 292 9.27 -8.18 18.44
CA ALA A 292 10.18 -9.29 18.23
C ALA A 292 11.25 -8.97 17.17
N LEU A 293 10.85 -8.40 16.02
CA LEU A 293 11.80 -8.04 14.96
C LEU A 293 12.72 -6.89 15.34
N ILE A 294 12.24 -5.92 16.12
CA ILE A 294 13.06 -4.83 16.69
C ILE A 294 14.13 -5.43 17.63
N ALA A 295 13.74 -6.36 18.49
CA ALA A 295 14.65 -7.03 19.43
C ALA A 295 15.68 -7.94 18.74
N ASP A 296 15.30 -8.59 17.63
CA ASP A 296 16.19 -9.45 16.83
C ASP A 296 17.35 -8.68 16.17
N GLY A 297 17.26 -7.35 16.12
CA GLY A 297 18.28 -6.48 15.49
C GLY A 297 17.72 -5.47 14.50
N GLY A 298 16.45 -5.60 14.08
CA GLY A 298 15.79 -4.65 13.20
C GLY A 298 15.74 -3.22 13.76
N GLY A 299 15.72 -3.08 15.09
CA GLY A 299 15.74 -1.79 15.77
C GLY A 299 16.93 -0.92 15.38
N ARG A 300 18.14 -1.51 15.27
CA ARG A 300 19.34 -0.82 14.83
C ARG A 300 19.20 -0.27 13.41
N ILE A 301 18.66 -1.06 12.50
CA ILE A 301 18.42 -0.63 11.10
C ILE A 301 17.47 0.57 11.05
N LEU A 302 16.37 0.51 11.83
CA LEU A 302 15.40 1.60 11.90
C LEU A 302 15.99 2.89 12.49
N GLU A 303 16.87 2.79 13.48
CA GLU A 303 17.56 3.94 14.08
C GLU A 303 18.57 4.59 13.12
N GLU A 304 19.31 3.79 12.35
CA GLU A 304 20.27 4.28 11.36
C GLU A 304 19.58 5.07 10.23
N LEU A 305 18.37 4.66 9.84
CA LEU A 305 17.59 5.33 8.81
C LEU A 305 16.89 6.63 9.27
N ARG A 306 16.83 6.86 10.58
CA ARG A 306 16.26 8.10 11.17
C ARG A 306 17.28 9.21 11.32
N LYS A 307 18.58 8.88 11.22
CA LYS A 307 19.71 9.84 11.28
C LYS A 307 19.95 10.48 9.91
#